data_b58014324daebf2a838d2a37daafa181
#
_entry.id   b58014324daebf2a838d2a37daafa181
#
_cell.length_a   1.000
_cell.length_b   1.000
_cell.length_c   1.000
_cell.angle_alpha   90.00
_cell.angle_beta   90.00
_cell.angle_gamma   90.00
#
_symmetry.space_group_name_H-M   'P 1'
#
loop_
_entity.id
_entity.type
_entity.pdbx_description
1 polymer ?
#
loop_
_entity_poly.entity_id
_entity_poly.type
_entity_poly.pdbx_seq_one_letter_code
_entity_poly.pdbx_strand_id
1 'polypeptide(L)'
;MPAADTARPNPSPTQPILSSLRFDPVMPPISLHLADCDAWLPAVFAAHLSADEQARADRFRHAIDRDRFIVRRGLLRRLLGERLGIEAARVPLAPGPAGKPMLAAADLHRAGVATANGPPGFNLARSGGLALYAFLPLANARAVTGPAAPDGPTLGVDLERIDTARRTLADLRRIAEHFAPEESHFLAGLPDDEAAAVFYRLWTGKEACLKCLGTGIGGGGPTLADVVIDLNPDGTVCGRARTASGRSWRVACFMPCPGHCAAVAIPAEEGGHGAHLSLDVDLQPIEPEAAERAVSRVAAPPPERAPEAP
;
A
#
# COMPACT_ATOMS: atom_id res chain seq x y z
N MET A 1 -10.90 -24.64 -51.95
CA MET A 1 -10.79 -23.26 -51.46
C MET A 1 -10.82 -23.31 -49.94
N PRO A 2 -9.72 -23.10 -49.25
CA PRO A 2 -9.70 -23.08 -47.78
C PRO A 2 -10.11 -21.69 -47.26
N ALA A 3 -10.93 -21.69 -46.22
CA ALA A 3 -11.44 -20.52 -45.55
C ALA A 3 -10.32 -19.76 -44.78
N ALA A 4 -10.35 -18.46 -44.88
CA ALA A 4 -9.43 -17.56 -44.24
C ALA A 4 -9.59 -17.58 -42.72
N ASP A 5 -8.49 -17.85 -42.05
CA ASP A 5 -8.30 -17.71 -40.60
C ASP A 5 -8.24 -16.19 -40.24
N THR A 6 -9.29 -15.68 -39.64
CA THR A 6 -9.33 -14.32 -39.14
C THR A 6 -8.71 -14.29 -37.72
N ALA A 7 -7.42 -13.96 -37.66
CA ALA A 7 -6.71 -13.66 -36.43
C ALA A 7 -7.43 -12.56 -35.66
N ARG A 8 -7.86 -12.85 -34.43
CA ARG A 8 -8.38 -11.87 -33.47
C ARG A 8 -7.24 -10.95 -33.06
N PRO A 9 -7.46 -9.63 -32.99
CA PRO A 9 -6.43 -8.69 -32.49
C PRO A 9 -6.16 -8.94 -31.02
N ASN A 10 -4.87 -8.99 -30.67
CA ASN A 10 -4.34 -9.07 -29.32
C ASN A 10 -4.77 -7.80 -28.52
N PRO A 11 -5.35 -7.91 -27.33
CA PRO A 11 -5.74 -6.73 -26.56
C PRO A 11 -4.48 -5.98 -26.08
N SER A 12 -4.45 -4.69 -26.30
CA SER A 12 -3.43 -3.75 -25.81
C SER A 12 -3.29 -3.82 -24.29
N PRO A 13 -2.06 -3.75 -23.73
CA PRO A 13 -1.80 -3.89 -22.31
C PRO A 13 -1.90 -2.55 -21.58
N THR A 14 -3.07 -1.93 -21.49
CA THR A 14 -3.25 -0.72 -20.63
C THR A 14 -4.73 -0.45 -20.35
N GLN A 15 -5.35 -1.36 -19.63
CA GLN A 15 -6.51 -0.96 -18.82
C GLN A 15 -6.41 -1.66 -17.46
N PRO A 16 -6.44 -0.92 -16.32
CA PRO A 16 -6.58 -1.55 -15.02
C PRO A 16 -7.93 -2.27 -15.00
N ILE A 17 -7.89 -3.56 -14.63
CA ILE A 17 -9.11 -4.36 -14.45
C ILE A 17 -9.77 -3.88 -13.15
N LEU A 18 -10.39 -2.72 -13.20
CA LEU A 18 -11.32 -2.19 -12.21
C LEU A 18 -12.73 -2.43 -12.75
N SER A 19 -13.16 -3.70 -12.79
CA SER A 19 -14.57 -4.00 -13.07
C SER A 19 -15.41 -3.64 -11.84
N SER A 20 -16.06 -2.49 -11.92
CA SER A 20 -17.32 -2.08 -11.25
C SER A 20 -17.56 -2.63 -9.83
N LEU A 21 -16.90 -2.08 -8.83
CA LEU A 21 -17.38 -2.13 -7.46
C LEU A 21 -18.45 -1.06 -7.27
N ARG A 22 -19.69 -1.46 -7.01
CA ARG A 22 -20.84 -0.56 -6.82
C ARG A 22 -20.89 -0.04 -5.38
N PHE A 23 -21.24 1.21 -5.26
CA PHE A 23 -21.08 2.19 -4.19
C PHE A 23 -22.09 2.10 -3.05
N ASP A 24 -21.61 2.38 -1.83
CA ASP A 24 -22.41 2.94 -0.75
C ASP A 24 -22.28 4.48 -0.81
N PRO A 25 -23.37 5.25 -0.95
CA PRO A 25 -23.32 6.69 -1.19
C PRO A 25 -22.85 7.53 0.01
N VAL A 26 -22.43 6.92 1.12
CA VAL A 26 -22.17 7.63 2.39
C VAL A 26 -20.71 8.03 2.59
N MET A 27 -19.75 7.44 1.89
CA MET A 27 -18.32 7.79 2.05
C MET A 27 -17.65 8.13 0.71
N PRO A 28 -16.96 9.27 0.61
CA PRO A 28 -16.13 9.55 -0.55
C PRO A 28 -14.98 8.53 -0.66
N PRO A 29 -14.46 8.27 -1.89
CA PRO A 29 -13.45 7.25 -2.14
C PRO A 29 -12.14 7.52 -1.39
N ILE A 30 -11.47 6.44 -0.98
CA ILE A 30 -10.10 6.52 -0.50
C ILE A 30 -9.20 6.80 -1.71
N SER A 31 -8.48 7.92 -1.65
CA SER A 31 -7.57 8.31 -2.73
C SER A 31 -6.27 7.51 -2.61
N LEU A 32 -5.94 6.75 -3.64
CA LEU A 32 -4.72 5.97 -3.75
C LEU A 32 -3.82 6.55 -4.86
N HIS A 33 -2.52 6.64 -4.58
CA HIS A 33 -1.53 7.10 -5.55
C HIS A 33 -0.41 6.08 -5.66
N LEU A 34 -0.20 5.55 -6.86
CA LEU A 34 0.88 4.61 -7.17
C LEU A 34 2.00 5.33 -7.90
N ALA A 35 3.23 5.20 -7.42
CA ALA A 35 4.41 5.75 -8.06
C ALA A 35 5.50 4.69 -8.22
N ASP A 36 6.17 4.67 -9.38
CA ASP A 36 7.44 3.98 -9.55
C ASP A 36 8.57 4.94 -9.17
N CYS A 37 9.17 4.74 -8.00
CA CYS A 37 10.25 5.59 -7.49
C CYS A 37 11.50 5.57 -8.38
N ASP A 38 11.70 4.52 -9.18
CA ASP A 38 12.86 4.40 -10.07
C ASP A 38 12.69 5.26 -11.33
N ALA A 39 11.48 5.72 -11.64
CA ALA A 39 11.20 6.61 -12.76
C ALA A 39 11.55 8.09 -12.50
N TRP A 40 11.87 8.45 -11.24
CA TRP A 40 12.07 9.85 -10.83
C TRP A 40 13.54 10.18 -10.57
N LEU A 41 13.90 11.45 -10.82
CA LEU A 41 15.18 12.01 -10.38
C LEU A 41 15.12 12.32 -8.87
N PRO A 42 15.95 11.71 -8.01
CA PRO A 42 15.95 12.00 -6.57
C PRO A 42 16.21 13.50 -6.26
N ALA A 43 17.00 14.18 -7.10
CA ALA A 43 17.31 15.61 -6.94
C ALA A 43 16.09 16.51 -6.92
N VAL A 44 14.99 16.13 -7.61
CA VAL A 44 13.71 16.87 -7.60
C VAL A 44 13.14 16.99 -6.19
N PHE A 45 13.38 15.98 -5.34
CA PHE A 45 12.80 15.89 -4.02
C PHE A 45 13.75 16.25 -2.88
N ALA A 46 15.01 16.50 -3.16
CA ALA A 46 16.01 16.81 -2.13
C ALA A 46 15.61 18.01 -1.25
N ALA A 47 15.06 19.07 -1.87
CA ALA A 47 14.58 20.26 -1.17
C ALA A 47 13.26 20.05 -0.40
N HIS A 48 12.54 18.96 -0.65
CA HIS A 48 11.31 18.64 0.09
C HIS A 48 11.58 17.99 1.43
N LEU A 49 12.74 17.33 1.61
CA LEU A 49 13.08 16.57 2.79
C LEU A 49 13.47 17.47 3.96
N SER A 50 13.09 17.08 5.18
CA SER A 50 13.65 17.69 6.39
C SER A 50 15.14 17.32 6.57
N ALA A 51 15.85 18.06 7.43
CA ALA A 51 17.25 17.75 7.76
C ALA A 51 17.44 16.32 8.28
N ASP A 52 16.52 15.83 9.13
CA ASP A 52 16.57 14.48 9.67
C ASP A 52 16.34 13.43 8.59
N GLU A 53 15.46 13.71 7.63
CA GLU A 53 15.21 12.81 6.49
C GLU A 53 16.39 12.78 5.53
N GLN A 54 17.07 13.90 5.30
CA GLN A 54 18.31 13.97 4.54
C GLN A 54 19.41 13.17 5.23
N ALA A 55 19.63 13.38 6.54
CA ALA A 55 20.58 12.63 7.32
C ALA A 55 20.26 11.11 7.35
N ARG A 56 18.98 10.74 7.28
CA ARG A 56 18.57 9.34 7.12
C ARG A 56 18.89 8.80 5.74
N ALA A 57 18.68 9.60 4.68
CA ALA A 57 19.03 9.23 3.30
C ALA A 57 20.52 8.93 3.16
N ASP A 58 21.39 9.73 3.79
CA ASP A 58 22.85 9.58 3.74
C ASP A 58 23.36 8.31 4.43
N ARG A 59 22.56 7.69 5.32
CA ARG A 59 22.92 6.44 6.00
C ARG A 59 22.64 5.18 5.19
N PHE A 60 21.97 5.27 4.04
CA PHE A 60 21.72 4.10 3.20
C PHE A 60 23.03 3.59 2.57
N ARG A 61 23.27 2.28 2.67
CA ARG A 61 24.48 1.63 2.09
C ARG A 61 24.44 1.59 0.57
N HIS A 62 23.26 1.40 -0.01
CA HIS A 62 23.06 1.26 -1.45
C HIS A 62 22.39 2.51 -2.02
N ALA A 63 22.95 3.03 -3.10
CA ALA A 63 22.43 4.23 -3.77
C ALA A 63 20.97 4.06 -4.19
N ILE A 64 20.60 2.86 -4.68
CA ILE A 64 19.22 2.59 -5.11
C ILE A 64 18.23 2.73 -3.96
N ASP A 65 18.56 2.28 -2.76
CA ASP A 65 17.68 2.36 -1.59
C ASP A 65 17.58 3.80 -1.08
N ARG A 66 18.70 4.55 -1.13
CA ARG A 66 18.75 5.98 -0.82
C ARG A 66 17.86 6.76 -1.79
N ASP A 67 18.04 6.57 -3.08
CA ASP A 67 17.33 7.28 -4.13
C ASP A 67 15.81 7.00 -4.03
N ARG A 68 15.41 5.75 -3.86
CA ARG A 68 14.02 5.36 -3.60
C ARG A 68 13.46 5.97 -2.32
N PHE A 69 14.27 6.08 -1.26
CA PHE A 69 13.85 6.74 -0.03
C PHE A 69 13.57 8.22 -0.26
N ILE A 70 14.49 8.94 -0.94
CA ILE A 70 14.35 10.38 -1.25
C ILE A 70 13.07 10.62 -2.07
N VAL A 71 12.90 9.89 -3.17
CA VAL A 71 11.72 10.03 -4.04
C VAL A 71 10.44 9.74 -3.25
N ARG A 72 10.37 8.60 -2.57
CA ARG A 72 9.19 8.20 -1.81
C ARG A 72 8.83 9.21 -0.71
N ARG A 73 9.82 9.73 0.00
CA ARG A 73 9.59 10.69 1.08
C ARG A 73 9.19 12.05 0.52
N GLY A 74 9.84 12.49 -0.54
CA GLY A 74 9.52 13.74 -1.20
C GLY A 74 8.15 13.74 -1.86
N LEU A 75 7.75 12.64 -2.51
CA LEU A 75 6.39 12.46 -3.03
C LEU A 75 5.34 12.51 -1.91
N LEU A 76 5.58 11.82 -0.78
CA LEU A 76 4.67 11.89 0.36
C LEU A 76 4.48 13.34 0.83
N ARG A 77 5.57 14.10 0.96
CA ARG A 77 5.52 15.50 1.36
C ARG A 77 4.80 16.37 0.33
N ARG A 78 5.03 16.15 -0.98
CA ARG A 78 4.33 16.84 -2.05
C ARG A 78 2.82 16.58 -1.99
N LEU A 79 2.39 15.33 -1.93
CA LEU A 79 0.99 14.95 -1.85
C LEU A 79 0.28 15.47 -0.58
N LEU A 80 0.97 15.49 0.55
CA LEU A 80 0.44 16.08 1.78
C LEU A 80 0.41 17.60 1.70
N GLY A 81 1.45 18.23 1.16
CA GLY A 81 1.51 19.68 0.97
C GLY A 81 0.37 20.21 0.11
N GLU A 82 0.08 19.52 -1.00
CA GLU A 82 -1.06 19.83 -1.88
C GLU A 82 -2.39 19.77 -1.12
N ARG A 83 -2.58 18.72 -0.30
CA ARG A 83 -3.80 18.54 0.52
C ARG A 83 -3.94 19.54 1.67
N LEU A 84 -2.83 20.00 2.21
CA LEU A 84 -2.78 20.93 3.34
C LEU A 84 -2.67 22.40 2.90
N GLY A 85 -2.44 22.66 1.62
CA GLY A 85 -2.22 24.00 1.10
C GLY A 85 -0.90 24.64 1.56
N ILE A 86 0.14 23.82 1.82
CA ILE A 86 1.47 24.27 2.26
C ILE A 86 2.58 23.67 1.40
N GLU A 87 3.74 24.30 1.41
CA GLU A 87 4.91 23.77 0.71
C GLU A 87 5.33 22.40 1.26
N ALA A 88 5.78 21.50 0.37
CA ALA A 88 6.19 20.15 0.71
C ALA A 88 7.25 20.09 1.85
N ALA A 89 8.22 21.00 1.81
CA ALA A 89 9.27 21.11 2.83
C ALA A 89 8.73 21.47 4.22
N ARG A 90 7.59 22.17 4.27
CA ARG A 90 6.95 22.64 5.51
C ARG A 90 5.98 21.64 6.12
N VAL A 91 5.69 20.53 5.43
CA VAL A 91 4.80 19.48 5.98
C VAL A 91 5.41 18.92 7.27
N PRO A 92 4.74 19.02 8.43
CA PRO A 92 5.31 18.64 9.72
C PRO A 92 5.20 17.13 9.97
N LEU A 93 5.93 16.33 9.18
CA LEU A 93 6.00 14.89 9.37
C LEU A 93 6.93 14.53 10.53
N ALA A 94 6.41 13.77 11.48
CA ALA A 94 7.15 13.20 12.58
C ALA A 94 7.17 11.66 12.49
N PRO A 95 8.19 10.99 13.06
CA PRO A 95 8.16 9.55 13.23
C PRO A 95 7.15 9.19 14.33
N GLY A 96 6.16 8.38 13.98
CA GLY A 96 5.23 7.77 14.93
C GLY A 96 5.71 6.39 15.41
N PRO A 97 4.86 5.65 16.12
CA PRO A 97 5.14 4.28 16.55
C PRO A 97 5.58 3.41 15.38
N ALA A 98 6.53 2.51 15.62
CA ALA A 98 7.12 1.62 14.60
C ALA A 98 7.65 2.34 13.34
N GLY A 99 7.97 3.66 13.44
CA GLY A 99 8.52 4.44 12.33
C GLY A 99 7.50 4.85 11.26
N LYS A 100 6.20 4.67 11.51
CA LYS A 100 5.13 5.17 10.64
C LYS A 100 5.18 6.71 10.64
N PRO A 101 5.23 7.38 9.48
CA PRO A 101 5.16 8.84 9.44
C PRO A 101 3.78 9.31 9.89
N MET A 102 3.75 10.36 10.71
CA MET A 102 2.53 10.94 11.29
C MET A 102 2.53 12.45 11.14
N LEU A 103 1.32 13.04 11.16
CA LEU A 103 1.08 14.47 11.27
C LEU A 103 0.48 14.76 12.65
N ALA A 104 1.21 15.45 13.51
CA ALA A 104 0.68 15.89 14.79
C ALA A 104 -0.20 17.14 14.60
N ALA A 105 -1.40 17.16 15.21
CA ALA A 105 -2.31 18.29 15.13
C ALA A 105 -1.68 19.61 15.64
N ALA A 106 -0.88 19.54 16.70
CA ALA A 106 -0.15 20.69 17.24
C ALA A 106 0.86 21.28 16.25
N ASP A 107 1.53 20.42 15.46
CA ASP A 107 2.51 20.86 14.47
C ASP A 107 1.82 21.46 13.24
N LEU A 108 0.68 20.93 12.84
CA LEU A 108 -0.16 21.50 11.78
C LEU A 108 -0.68 22.87 12.17
N HIS A 109 -1.14 23.03 13.41
CA HIS A 109 -1.58 24.34 13.93
C HIS A 109 -0.44 25.37 13.91
N ARG A 110 0.77 24.99 14.35
CA ARG A 110 1.97 25.84 14.26
C ARG A 110 2.36 26.19 12.83
N ALA A 111 2.09 25.31 11.88
CA ALA A 111 2.28 25.55 10.44
C ALA A 111 1.18 26.42 9.82
N GLY A 112 0.18 26.88 10.62
CA GLY A 112 -0.94 27.69 10.14
C GLY A 112 -2.01 26.92 9.39
N VAL A 113 -2.02 25.57 9.52
CA VAL A 113 -3.01 24.71 8.87
C VAL A 113 -4.20 24.51 9.77
N ALA A 114 -5.39 24.96 9.30
CA ALA A 114 -6.64 24.73 10.00
C ALA A 114 -7.03 23.24 9.91
N THR A 115 -7.13 22.60 11.07
CA THR A 115 -7.50 21.17 11.18
C THR A 115 -8.82 20.99 11.91
N ALA A 116 -9.86 21.72 11.51
CA ALA A 116 -11.19 21.63 12.13
C ALA A 116 -11.71 20.19 12.26
N ASN A 117 -11.31 19.31 11.34
CA ASN A 117 -11.68 17.89 11.30
C ASN A 117 -10.54 16.95 11.74
N GLY A 118 -9.46 17.47 12.34
CA GLY A 118 -8.26 16.70 12.66
C GLY A 118 -7.25 16.61 11.51
N PRO A 119 -6.06 16.01 11.73
CA PRO A 119 -5.08 15.79 10.70
C PRO A 119 -5.60 14.82 9.64
N PRO A 120 -5.20 14.97 8.35
CA PRO A 120 -5.60 14.02 7.32
C PRO A 120 -5.05 12.63 7.64
N GLY A 121 -5.93 11.62 7.53
CA GLY A 121 -5.53 10.22 7.62
C GLY A 121 -4.77 9.80 6.37
N PHE A 122 -3.58 9.25 6.55
CA PHE A 122 -2.80 8.71 5.44
C PHE A 122 -1.97 7.52 5.87
N ASN A 123 -1.59 6.73 4.89
CA ASN A 123 -0.61 5.66 5.05
C ASN A 123 0.17 5.45 3.75
N LEU A 124 1.28 4.75 3.83
CA LEU A 124 2.06 4.37 2.66
C LEU A 124 2.62 2.94 2.79
N ALA A 125 2.70 2.27 1.65
CA ALA A 125 3.36 1.00 1.49
C ALA A 125 4.39 1.05 0.36
N ARG A 126 5.27 0.06 0.31
CA ARG A 126 6.29 -0.06 -0.74
C ARG A 126 6.64 -1.51 -1.01
N SER A 127 6.90 -1.81 -2.26
CA SER A 127 7.48 -3.09 -2.67
C SER A 127 8.45 -2.85 -3.83
N GLY A 128 9.75 -3.16 -3.62
CA GLY A 128 10.79 -2.82 -4.59
C GLY A 128 10.86 -1.32 -4.88
N GLY A 129 10.76 -0.93 -6.15
CA GLY A 129 10.72 0.47 -6.62
C GLY A 129 9.36 1.14 -6.45
N LEU A 130 8.28 0.38 -6.26
CA LEU A 130 6.93 0.94 -6.16
C LEU A 130 6.61 1.48 -4.77
N ALA A 131 5.86 2.57 -4.74
CA ALA A 131 5.26 3.15 -3.53
C ALA A 131 3.77 3.38 -3.76
N LEU A 132 2.96 3.00 -2.78
CA LEU A 132 1.51 3.21 -2.76
C LEU A 132 1.16 4.11 -1.58
N TYR A 133 0.55 5.25 -1.87
CA TYR A 133 0.09 6.23 -0.88
C TYR A 133 -1.42 6.16 -0.80
N ALA A 134 -1.95 6.13 0.41
CA ALA A 134 -3.39 6.13 0.66
C ALA A 134 -3.76 7.33 1.54
N PHE A 135 -4.88 8.00 1.18
CA PHE A 135 -5.38 9.15 1.90
C PHE A 135 -6.89 9.04 2.12
N LEU A 136 -7.30 9.30 3.36
CA LEU A 136 -8.72 9.48 3.66
C LEU A 136 -9.20 10.85 3.15
N PRO A 137 -10.46 10.96 2.74
CA PRO A 137 -11.07 12.25 2.42
C PRO A 137 -11.04 13.21 3.60
N LEU A 138 -10.67 14.48 3.34
CA LEU A 138 -10.58 15.50 4.40
C LEU A 138 -11.92 15.76 5.10
N ALA A 139 -13.03 15.61 4.40
CA ALA A 139 -14.37 15.87 4.93
C ALA A 139 -14.85 14.85 5.97
N ASN A 140 -14.29 13.64 5.97
CA ASN A 140 -14.80 12.50 6.75
C ASN A 140 -13.78 11.88 7.72
N ALA A 141 -12.71 12.59 8.03
CA ALA A 141 -11.71 12.09 8.96
C ALA A 141 -12.33 11.61 10.29
N ARG A 142 -13.39 12.27 10.77
CA ARG A 142 -14.14 11.88 11.97
C ARG A 142 -15.12 10.71 11.77
N ALA A 143 -15.69 10.52 10.57
CA ALA A 143 -16.64 9.46 10.33
C ALA A 143 -16.01 8.07 10.24
N VAL A 144 -14.68 8.01 10.00
CA VAL A 144 -13.91 6.76 9.89
C VAL A 144 -13.26 6.39 11.24
N THR A 145 -13.21 7.33 12.17
CA THR A 145 -12.66 7.10 13.51
C THR A 145 -13.82 7.07 14.50
N GLY A 146 -14.14 5.90 15.01
CA GLY A 146 -14.97 5.80 16.22
C GLY A 146 -14.40 6.68 17.33
N PRO A 147 -15.16 6.92 18.42
CA PRO A 147 -14.82 7.88 19.48
C PRO A 147 -13.51 7.62 20.24
N ALA A 148 -12.73 6.62 19.86
CA ALA A 148 -11.61 6.09 20.63
C ALA A 148 -10.22 6.20 19.95
N ALA A 149 -10.05 6.96 18.86
CA ALA A 149 -8.72 7.14 18.28
C ALA A 149 -8.13 8.50 18.72
N PRO A 150 -7.33 8.55 19.81
CA PRO A 150 -6.71 9.80 20.26
C PRO A 150 -5.73 10.39 19.24
N ASP A 151 -5.29 9.60 18.27
CA ASP A 151 -4.21 9.95 17.34
C ASP A 151 -4.70 10.24 15.89
N GLY A 152 -6.00 10.45 15.69
CA GLY A 152 -6.57 10.77 14.36
C GLY A 152 -7.05 9.55 13.56
N PRO A 153 -7.50 9.78 12.31
CA PRO A 153 -8.11 8.76 11.49
C PRO A 153 -7.11 7.68 11.10
N THR A 154 -7.50 6.43 11.30
CA THR A 154 -6.64 5.28 11.05
C THR A 154 -6.93 4.70 9.67
N LEU A 155 -5.88 4.55 8.89
CA LEU A 155 -5.87 3.96 7.56
C LEU A 155 -4.63 3.07 7.47
N GLY A 156 -4.81 1.88 6.92
CA GLY A 156 -3.71 0.98 6.60
C GLY A 156 -3.66 0.69 5.11
N VAL A 157 -2.47 0.64 4.54
CA VAL A 157 -2.25 0.18 3.17
C VAL A 157 -1.05 -0.74 3.13
N ASP A 158 -1.15 -1.80 2.33
CA ASP A 158 -0.02 -2.66 2.02
C ASP A 158 0.13 -2.90 0.52
N LEU A 159 1.36 -3.19 0.09
CA LEU A 159 1.74 -3.44 -1.29
C LEU A 159 2.83 -4.50 -1.31
N GLU A 160 2.62 -5.56 -2.11
CA GLU A 160 3.60 -6.62 -2.29
C GLU A 160 3.76 -7.02 -3.74
N ARG A 161 5.01 -7.24 -4.14
CA ARG A 161 5.32 -7.87 -5.42
C ARG A 161 5.04 -9.37 -5.31
N ILE A 162 4.29 -9.90 -6.26
CA ILE A 162 4.10 -11.34 -6.41
C ILE A 162 5.37 -11.91 -7.03
N ASP A 163 6.23 -12.49 -6.20
CA ASP A 163 7.54 -12.99 -6.64
C ASP A 163 7.67 -14.50 -6.34
N THR A 164 7.05 -15.29 -7.21
CA THR A 164 7.11 -16.76 -7.13
C THR A 164 8.45 -17.35 -7.56
N ALA A 165 9.32 -16.54 -8.16
CA ALA A 165 10.69 -16.95 -8.48
C ALA A 165 11.61 -16.93 -7.25
N ARG A 166 11.38 -15.97 -6.34
CA ARG A 166 12.16 -15.84 -5.09
C ARG A 166 11.56 -16.62 -3.92
N ARG A 167 10.24 -16.72 -3.87
CA ARG A 167 9.50 -17.44 -2.83
C ARG A 167 8.72 -18.57 -3.48
N THR A 168 9.17 -19.78 -3.25
CA THR A 168 8.47 -20.96 -3.72
C THR A 168 7.10 -21.08 -3.07
N LEU A 169 6.19 -21.82 -3.67
CA LEU A 169 4.88 -22.09 -3.06
C LEU A 169 5.00 -22.74 -1.68
N ALA A 170 6.01 -23.62 -1.50
CA ALA A 170 6.29 -24.22 -0.19
C ALA A 170 6.68 -23.16 0.85
N ASP A 171 7.45 -22.13 0.46
CA ASP A 171 7.78 -21.01 1.35
C ASP A 171 6.54 -20.20 1.71
N LEU A 172 5.66 -19.92 0.74
CA LEU A 172 4.42 -19.20 0.99
C LEU A 172 3.49 -19.97 1.93
N ARG A 173 3.33 -21.29 1.73
CA ARG A 173 2.54 -22.16 2.62
C ARG A 173 3.13 -22.19 4.05
N ARG A 174 4.46 -22.26 4.18
CA ARG A 174 5.12 -22.20 5.49
C ARG A 174 4.90 -20.85 6.19
N ILE A 175 4.92 -19.73 5.47
CA ILE A 175 4.59 -18.42 6.04
C ILE A 175 3.11 -18.39 6.46
N ALA A 176 2.22 -18.99 5.67
CA ALA A 176 0.79 -19.05 5.96
C ALA A 176 0.45 -19.87 7.21
N GLU A 177 1.35 -20.72 7.73
CA GLU A 177 1.19 -21.39 9.03
C GLU A 177 1.06 -20.37 10.19
N HIS A 178 1.49 -19.12 9.98
CA HIS A 178 1.31 -18.03 10.93
C HIS A 178 0.02 -17.22 10.71
N PHE A 179 -0.84 -17.62 9.79
CA PHE A 179 -2.17 -17.04 9.60
C PHE A 179 -3.19 -17.70 10.53
N ALA A 180 -4.44 -17.28 10.48
CA ALA A 180 -5.50 -17.96 11.17
C ALA A 180 -5.65 -19.41 10.65
N PRO A 181 -6.00 -20.39 11.52
CA PRO A 181 -6.05 -21.80 11.12
C PRO A 181 -6.93 -22.09 9.91
N GLU A 182 -8.08 -21.41 9.80
CA GLU A 182 -9.00 -21.55 8.67
C GLU A 182 -8.41 -21.06 7.36
N GLU A 183 -7.62 -19.99 7.38
CA GLU A 183 -6.97 -19.44 6.19
C GLU A 183 -5.78 -20.31 5.76
N SER A 184 -4.99 -20.82 6.71
CA SER A 184 -3.91 -21.77 6.45
C SER A 184 -4.45 -23.06 5.82
N HIS A 185 -5.57 -23.57 6.36
CA HIS A 185 -6.23 -24.77 5.82
C HIS A 185 -6.80 -24.52 4.41
N PHE A 186 -7.43 -23.36 4.19
CA PHE A 186 -7.94 -22.96 2.88
C PHE A 186 -6.81 -22.93 1.84
N LEU A 187 -5.70 -22.24 2.16
CA LEU A 187 -4.53 -22.15 1.28
C LEU A 187 -3.89 -23.51 0.97
N ALA A 188 -3.85 -24.41 1.95
CA ALA A 188 -3.29 -25.76 1.76
C ALA A 188 -4.10 -26.61 0.78
N GLY A 189 -5.42 -26.37 0.70
CA GLY A 189 -6.34 -27.09 -0.20
C GLY A 189 -6.40 -26.54 -1.62
N LEU A 190 -5.79 -25.36 -1.91
CA LEU A 190 -5.84 -24.75 -3.22
C LEU A 190 -4.85 -25.38 -4.22
N PRO A 191 -5.20 -25.40 -5.52
CA PRO A 191 -4.27 -25.68 -6.59
C PRO A 191 -3.07 -24.71 -6.56
N ASP A 192 -1.92 -25.15 -7.04
CA ASP A 192 -0.66 -24.41 -6.96
C ASP A 192 -0.69 -23.06 -7.69
N ASP A 193 -1.40 -22.96 -8.80
CA ASP A 193 -1.56 -21.75 -9.61
C ASP A 193 -2.45 -20.69 -8.93
N GLU A 194 -3.36 -21.10 -8.05
CA GLU A 194 -4.25 -20.20 -7.29
C GLU A 194 -3.66 -19.79 -5.94
N ALA A 195 -2.95 -20.70 -5.28
CA ALA A 195 -2.48 -20.54 -3.90
C ALA A 195 -1.60 -19.30 -3.70
N ALA A 196 -0.72 -18.98 -4.66
CA ALA A 196 0.13 -17.78 -4.56
C ALA A 196 -0.71 -16.50 -4.57
N ALA A 197 -1.69 -16.38 -5.46
CA ALA A 197 -2.54 -15.20 -5.54
C ALA A 197 -3.37 -15.00 -4.27
N VAL A 198 -3.93 -16.06 -3.72
CA VAL A 198 -4.70 -16.03 -2.47
C VAL A 198 -3.79 -15.70 -1.28
N PHE A 199 -2.58 -16.29 -1.22
CA PHE A 199 -1.61 -15.94 -0.19
C PHE A 199 -1.32 -14.44 -0.15
N TYR A 200 -1.00 -13.82 -1.30
CA TYR A 200 -0.68 -12.39 -1.33
C TYR A 200 -1.88 -11.50 -1.00
N ARG A 201 -3.11 -11.91 -1.33
CA ARG A 201 -4.33 -11.20 -0.88
C ARG A 201 -4.48 -11.25 0.64
N LEU A 202 -4.32 -12.43 1.25
CA LEU A 202 -4.37 -12.59 2.71
C LEU A 202 -3.25 -11.81 3.39
N TRP A 203 -2.02 -11.93 2.90
CA TRP A 203 -0.86 -11.24 3.45
C TRP A 203 -1.06 -9.73 3.44
N THR A 204 -1.33 -9.14 2.26
CA THR A 204 -1.51 -7.68 2.14
C THR A 204 -2.73 -7.19 2.93
N GLY A 205 -3.82 -7.95 2.97
CA GLY A 205 -5.01 -7.63 3.76
C GLY A 205 -4.71 -7.56 5.26
N LYS A 206 -4.01 -8.56 5.80
CA LYS A 206 -3.59 -8.60 7.21
C LYS A 206 -2.63 -7.47 7.55
N GLU A 207 -1.61 -7.26 6.73
CA GLU A 207 -0.66 -6.16 6.89
C GLU A 207 -1.34 -4.79 6.85
N ALA A 208 -2.30 -4.58 5.96
CA ALA A 208 -3.09 -3.35 5.93
C ALA A 208 -3.88 -3.15 7.23
N CYS A 209 -4.52 -4.20 7.78
CA CYS A 209 -5.21 -4.13 9.07
C CYS A 209 -4.24 -3.78 10.22
N LEU A 210 -3.08 -4.43 10.29
CA LEU A 210 -2.07 -4.16 11.32
C LEU A 210 -1.47 -2.75 11.20
N LYS A 211 -1.23 -2.26 9.99
CA LYS A 211 -0.80 -0.88 9.73
C LYS A 211 -1.88 0.14 10.08
N CYS A 212 -3.15 -0.22 9.92
CA CYS A 212 -4.27 0.60 10.37
C CYS A 212 -4.20 0.85 11.88
N LEU A 213 -3.83 -0.17 12.68
CA LEU A 213 -3.67 -0.05 14.13
C LEU A 213 -2.45 0.79 14.55
N GLY A 214 -1.47 0.94 13.67
CA GLY A 214 -0.23 1.67 13.97
C GLY A 214 0.77 0.91 14.85
N THR A 215 0.45 -0.31 15.30
CA THR A 215 1.32 -1.10 16.19
C THR A 215 2.46 -1.80 15.46
N GLY A 216 2.33 -2.02 14.15
CA GLY A 216 3.26 -2.84 13.37
C GLY A 216 3.30 -4.31 13.80
N ILE A 217 4.04 -5.13 13.07
CA ILE A 217 4.30 -6.52 13.45
C ILE A 217 5.25 -6.53 14.66
N GLY A 218 4.81 -7.17 15.76
CA GLY A 218 5.64 -7.32 16.98
C GLY A 218 5.55 -6.18 17.98
N GLY A 219 4.69 -5.17 17.77
CA GLY A 219 4.49 -4.02 18.69
C GLY A 219 3.53 -4.28 19.87
N GLY A 220 3.25 -5.54 20.23
CA GLY A 220 2.34 -5.89 21.33
C GLY A 220 0.86 -5.82 20.97
N GLY A 221 0.53 -5.59 19.69
CA GLY A 221 -0.82 -5.66 19.13
C GLY A 221 -1.16 -7.06 18.57
N PRO A 222 -2.30 -7.17 17.85
CA PRO A 222 -2.66 -8.40 17.16
C PRO A 222 -1.55 -8.87 16.20
N THR A 223 -1.43 -10.19 16.04
CA THR A 223 -0.53 -10.84 15.10
C THR A 223 -1.24 -11.16 13.79
N LEU A 224 -0.51 -11.73 12.83
CA LEU A 224 -1.10 -12.22 11.58
C LEU A 224 -2.15 -13.32 11.83
N ALA A 225 -1.98 -14.14 12.88
CA ALA A 225 -2.94 -15.17 13.26
C ALA A 225 -4.23 -14.57 13.86
N ASP A 226 -4.12 -13.45 14.55
CA ASP A 226 -5.28 -12.83 15.22
C ASP A 226 -6.21 -12.10 14.25
N VAL A 227 -5.69 -11.63 13.10
CA VAL A 227 -6.48 -10.94 12.07
C VAL A 227 -7.01 -11.97 11.08
N VAL A 228 -8.30 -12.21 11.09
CA VAL A 228 -8.99 -13.11 10.15
C VAL A 228 -9.58 -12.30 9.01
N ILE A 229 -9.22 -12.65 7.78
CA ILE A 229 -9.79 -12.08 6.56
C ILE A 229 -10.94 -12.97 6.09
N ASP A 230 -12.11 -12.38 5.88
CA ASP A 230 -13.23 -13.12 5.32
C ASP A 230 -13.01 -13.32 3.80
N LEU A 231 -12.98 -14.58 3.37
CA LEU A 231 -12.81 -14.98 1.98
C LEU A 231 -14.10 -15.54 1.39
N ASN A 232 -14.31 -15.27 0.12
CA ASN A 232 -15.26 -16.02 -0.71
C ASN A 232 -14.69 -17.41 -1.08
N PRO A 233 -15.52 -18.36 -1.53
CA PRO A 233 -15.04 -19.69 -1.95
C PRO A 233 -14.00 -19.67 -3.07
N ASP A 234 -13.95 -18.58 -3.88
CA ASP A 234 -12.97 -18.37 -4.95
C ASP A 234 -11.67 -17.70 -4.46
N GLY A 235 -11.49 -17.54 -3.14
CA GLY A 235 -10.32 -16.89 -2.55
C GLY A 235 -10.28 -15.37 -2.72
N THR A 236 -11.36 -14.74 -3.16
CA THR A 236 -11.46 -13.27 -3.12
C THR A 236 -11.84 -12.78 -1.73
N VAL A 237 -11.41 -11.57 -1.37
CA VAL A 237 -11.69 -10.96 -0.05
C VAL A 237 -13.11 -10.43 -0.03
N CYS A 238 -13.88 -10.83 1.01
CA CYS A 238 -15.27 -10.39 1.19
C CYS A 238 -15.43 -8.94 1.70
N GLY A 239 -14.35 -8.16 1.72
CA GLY A 239 -14.38 -6.78 2.18
C GLY A 239 -14.34 -6.60 3.70
N ARG A 240 -14.16 -7.68 4.48
CA ARG A 240 -14.13 -7.64 5.95
C ARG A 240 -12.93 -8.39 6.50
N ALA A 241 -12.40 -7.86 7.62
CA ALA A 241 -11.47 -8.55 8.50
C ALA A 241 -11.89 -8.33 9.95
N ARG A 242 -11.54 -9.26 10.84
CA ARG A 242 -11.87 -9.18 12.26
C ARG A 242 -10.83 -9.85 13.14
N THR A 243 -10.86 -9.53 14.44
CA THR A 243 -10.15 -10.30 15.48
C THR A 243 -11.16 -10.95 16.42
N ALA A 244 -10.74 -11.98 17.15
CA ALA A 244 -11.52 -12.60 18.22
C ALA A 244 -11.88 -11.61 19.35
N SER A 245 -11.09 -10.54 19.53
CA SER A 245 -11.35 -9.48 20.52
C SER A 245 -12.40 -8.45 20.09
N GLY A 246 -13.08 -8.65 18.95
CA GLY A 246 -14.18 -7.82 18.47
C GLY A 246 -13.75 -6.66 17.55
N ARG A 247 -12.47 -6.44 17.33
CA ARG A 247 -12.04 -5.43 16.33
C ARG A 247 -12.40 -5.89 14.93
N SER A 248 -12.87 -4.95 14.10
CA SER A 248 -13.21 -5.22 12.72
C SER A 248 -12.73 -4.12 11.77
N TRP A 249 -12.51 -4.50 10.52
CA TRP A 249 -12.09 -3.61 9.44
C TRP A 249 -12.89 -3.88 8.18
N ARG A 250 -13.03 -2.84 7.39
CA ARG A 250 -13.34 -2.93 5.97
C ARG A 250 -12.02 -3.05 5.21
N VAL A 251 -11.91 -4.03 4.31
CA VAL A 251 -10.67 -4.32 3.57
C VAL A 251 -10.98 -4.46 2.10
N ALA A 252 -10.21 -3.81 1.25
CA ALA A 252 -10.22 -4.04 -0.18
C ALA A 252 -8.84 -4.53 -0.62
N CYS A 253 -8.79 -5.68 -1.33
CA CYS A 253 -7.61 -6.19 -1.99
C CYS A 253 -7.74 -6.01 -3.50
N PHE A 254 -6.67 -5.59 -4.17
CA PHE A 254 -6.66 -5.31 -5.60
C PHE A 254 -5.24 -5.46 -6.18
N MET A 255 -5.16 -5.48 -7.50
CA MET A 255 -3.88 -5.45 -8.22
C MET A 255 -3.66 -4.03 -8.76
N PRO A 256 -2.77 -3.24 -8.16
CA PRO A 256 -2.52 -1.85 -8.58
C PRO A 256 -1.78 -1.78 -9.91
N CYS A 257 -1.01 -2.81 -10.24
CA CYS A 257 -0.34 -3.02 -11.52
C CYS A 257 0.01 -4.50 -11.68
N PRO A 258 0.39 -4.96 -12.89
CA PRO A 258 0.76 -6.34 -13.11
C PRO A 258 1.85 -6.84 -12.14
N GLY A 259 1.66 -8.04 -11.58
CA GLY A 259 2.62 -8.68 -10.68
C GLY A 259 2.70 -8.07 -9.27
N HIS A 260 1.73 -7.24 -8.87
CA HIS A 260 1.66 -6.70 -7.52
C HIS A 260 0.26 -6.88 -6.93
N CYS A 261 0.22 -7.19 -5.65
CA CYS A 261 -1.00 -7.22 -4.85
C CYS A 261 -0.95 -6.10 -3.82
N ALA A 262 -2.07 -5.44 -3.59
CA ALA A 262 -2.22 -4.40 -2.60
C ALA A 262 -3.50 -4.59 -1.81
N ALA A 263 -3.53 -4.01 -0.61
CA ALA A 263 -4.73 -3.92 0.19
C ALA A 263 -4.81 -2.57 0.91
N VAL A 264 -6.04 -2.12 1.13
CA VAL A 264 -6.35 -0.98 1.98
C VAL A 264 -7.33 -1.42 3.07
N ALA A 265 -7.13 -0.94 4.29
CA ALA A 265 -7.98 -1.24 5.42
C ALA A 265 -8.34 0.02 6.20
N ILE A 266 -9.60 0.13 6.63
CA ILE A 266 -10.08 1.14 7.58
C ILE A 266 -10.88 0.43 8.69
N PRO A 267 -10.97 1.02 9.90
CA PRO A 267 -11.81 0.47 10.95
C PRO A 267 -13.26 0.36 10.47
N ALA A 268 -13.93 -0.72 10.88
CA ALA A 268 -15.38 -0.84 10.74
C ALA A 268 -16.05 -0.53 12.08
N GLU A 269 -17.24 0.07 12.04
CA GLU A 269 -18.05 0.27 13.25
C GLU A 269 -18.57 -1.07 13.77
N GLU A 270 -18.60 -1.24 15.10
CA GLU A 270 -19.20 -2.40 15.74
C GLU A 270 -20.71 -2.43 15.44
N GLY A 271 -21.20 -3.56 14.91
CA GLY A 271 -22.63 -3.77 14.67
C GLY A 271 -23.13 -3.50 13.26
N GLY A 272 -22.31 -3.03 12.35
CA GLY A 272 -22.66 -2.87 10.93
C GLY A 272 -22.96 -4.21 10.23
N HIS A 273 -24.12 -4.78 10.45
CA HIS A 273 -24.65 -5.99 9.79
C HIS A 273 -25.33 -5.62 8.45
N GLY A 274 -24.72 -4.80 7.62
CA GLY A 274 -25.28 -4.34 6.36
C GLY A 274 -24.47 -4.79 5.16
N ALA A 275 -25.16 -5.28 4.17
CA ALA A 275 -24.67 -5.77 2.89
C ALA A 275 -23.67 -4.82 2.21
N HIS A 276 -22.64 -5.41 1.56
CA HIS A 276 -21.65 -4.77 0.71
C HIS A 276 -20.74 -3.72 1.38
N LEU A 277 -19.79 -4.25 2.15
CA LEU A 277 -18.66 -3.47 2.73
C LEU A 277 -17.55 -3.18 1.69
N SER A 278 -17.90 -2.92 0.44
CA SER A 278 -16.89 -2.51 -0.54
C SER A 278 -16.30 -1.16 -0.14
N LEU A 279 -14.97 -1.09 -0.01
CA LEU A 279 -14.26 0.18 0.04
C LEU A 279 -14.17 0.71 -1.38
N ASP A 280 -14.62 1.94 -1.58
CA ASP A 280 -14.35 2.64 -2.81
C ASP A 280 -12.95 3.21 -2.79
N VAL A 281 -12.15 2.85 -3.79
CA VAL A 281 -10.77 3.29 -3.93
C VAL A 281 -10.57 3.93 -5.31
N ASP A 282 -10.06 5.15 -5.30
CA ASP A 282 -9.65 5.86 -6.51
C ASP A 282 -8.14 5.75 -6.66
N LEU A 283 -7.69 4.85 -7.55
CA LEU A 283 -6.27 4.60 -7.81
C LEU A 283 -5.76 5.46 -8.96
N GLN A 284 -4.81 6.34 -8.66
CA GLN A 284 -4.18 7.22 -9.63
C GLN A 284 -2.69 6.91 -9.74
N PRO A 285 -2.17 6.59 -10.93
CA PRO A 285 -0.73 6.57 -11.16
C PRO A 285 -0.16 7.99 -11.08
N ILE A 286 1.01 8.14 -10.44
CA ILE A 286 1.76 9.38 -10.45
C ILE A 286 2.96 9.19 -11.36
N GLU A 287 2.97 9.93 -12.44
CA GLU A 287 4.05 9.91 -13.41
C GLU A 287 4.91 11.18 -13.29
N PRO A 288 6.25 11.08 -13.46
CA PRO A 288 7.10 12.26 -13.53
C PRO A 288 6.87 13.04 -14.82
N GLU A 289 6.93 14.35 -14.73
CA GLU A 289 7.07 15.20 -15.92
C GLU A 289 8.43 14.97 -16.60
N ALA A 290 8.59 15.43 -17.85
CA ALA A 290 9.80 15.15 -18.63
C ALA A 290 11.10 15.60 -17.91
N ALA A 291 11.06 16.73 -17.22
CA ALA A 291 12.20 17.26 -16.45
C ALA A 291 12.49 16.49 -15.13
N GLU A 292 11.54 15.72 -14.65
CA GLU A 292 11.61 14.98 -13.38
C GLU A 292 12.00 13.51 -13.59
N ARG A 293 12.02 13.02 -14.85
CA ARG A 293 12.30 11.62 -15.18
C ARG A 293 13.76 11.27 -14.96
N ALA A 294 13.98 10.12 -14.32
CA ALA A 294 15.28 9.50 -14.32
C ALA A 294 15.62 9.00 -15.74
N VAL A 295 16.85 9.22 -16.17
CA VAL A 295 17.37 8.56 -17.37
C VAL A 295 17.36 7.06 -17.08
N SER A 296 16.67 6.27 -17.93
CA SER A 296 16.63 4.81 -17.80
C SER A 296 18.05 4.29 -17.56
N ARG A 297 18.28 3.74 -16.38
CA ARG A 297 19.51 2.99 -16.12
C ARG A 297 19.38 1.70 -16.91
N VAL A 298 19.91 1.67 -18.12
CA VAL A 298 20.15 0.43 -18.84
C VAL A 298 20.95 -0.44 -17.88
N ALA A 299 20.37 -1.54 -17.44
CA ALA A 299 21.08 -2.50 -16.60
C ALA A 299 22.35 -2.87 -17.34
N ALA A 300 23.49 -2.50 -16.76
CA ALA A 300 24.76 -2.95 -17.28
C ALA A 300 24.72 -4.49 -17.30
N PRO A 301 25.10 -5.14 -18.40
CA PRO A 301 25.17 -6.59 -18.42
C PRO A 301 26.07 -7.05 -17.26
N PRO A 302 25.75 -8.18 -16.61
CA PRO A 302 26.61 -8.72 -15.56
C PRO A 302 28.03 -8.87 -16.12
N PRO A 303 29.05 -8.58 -15.32
CA PRO A 303 30.44 -8.72 -15.76
C PRO A 303 30.64 -10.16 -16.26
N GLU A 304 31.12 -10.30 -17.50
CA GLU A 304 31.53 -11.60 -18.06
C GLU A 304 32.49 -12.26 -17.06
N ARG A 305 32.17 -13.49 -16.66
CA ARG A 305 33.09 -14.29 -15.88
C ARG A 305 34.38 -14.45 -16.69
N ALA A 306 35.47 -13.98 -16.13
CA ALA A 306 36.77 -14.27 -16.69
C ALA A 306 36.95 -15.79 -16.90
N PRO A 307 37.47 -16.22 -18.05
CA PRO A 307 37.71 -17.65 -18.28
C PRO A 307 38.69 -18.16 -17.20
N GLU A 308 38.32 -19.25 -16.53
CA GLU A 308 39.22 -19.99 -15.67
C GLU A 308 40.42 -20.43 -16.52
N ALA A 309 41.57 -20.02 -16.09
CA ALA A 309 42.86 -20.43 -16.68
C ALA A 309 43.07 -21.93 -16.48
N PRO A 310 43.77 -22.63 -17.44
CA PRO A 310 43.95 -24.08 -17.46
C PRO A 310 44.81 -24.60 -16.30
#